data_42ff7eca09248a8f25481af3c7aa29ea
#
_entry.id   42ff7eca09248a8f25481af3c7aa29ea
#
_cell.length_a   1.000
_cell.length_b   1.000
_cell.length_c   1.000
_cell.angle_alpha   90.00
_cell.angle_beta   90.00
_cell.angle_gamma   90.00
#
_symmetry.space_group_name_H-M   'P 1'
#
loop_
_entity.id
_entity.type
_entity.pdbx_description
1 polymer ?
#
loop_
_entity_poly.entity_id
_entity_poly.type
_entity_poly.pdbx_seq_one_letter_code
_entity_poly.pdbx_strand_id
1 'polypeptide(L)'
;MGEKTRGWKTILVERAEDGVATVTLNRPESLNAFNQQMREEFSAVWAELNADDDVRAVVIQAAEGRAFSTGVDVKQGLVHPDNIWAKRDPGEMLGPKSNKVWKPVICAVHGMAAGGAFYWITESDIVICSEDATFFDPHVSYGMVASVEPIGLSYRVGPSQALRMALMGLDERVTARTALQIGLVTEVVPLADLRARAHEIAATIAAKPTSAVQGTVRAIWESLDLGRSAALERGLAYATIGSPDGIRTVDRSTYAKPQPRMR
;
A
#
# COMPACT_ATOMS: atom_id res chain seq x y z
N MET A 1 -20.87 11.42 -17.99
CA MET A 1 -21.37 12.02 -16.71
C MET A 1 -20.15 12.57 -16.00
N GLY A 2 -20.09 13.91 -15.75
CA GLY A 2 -18.89 14.58 -15.31
C GLY A 2 -18.42 14.08 -13.95
N GLU A 3 -17.12 13.78 -13.86
CA GLU A 3 -16.40 13.52 -12.63
C GLU A 3 -16.67 14.63 -11.61
N LYS A 4 -17.32 14.27 -10.51
CA LYS A 4 -17.23 15.06 -9.30
C LYS A 4 -15.84 14.80 -8.71
N THR A 5 -14.82 15.47 -9.22
CA THR A 5 -13.54 15.56 -8.53
C THR A 5 -13.80 16.25 -7.20
N ARG A 6 -13.87 15.46 -6.14
CA ARG A 6 -13.77 15.97 -4.78
C ARG A 6 -12.48 16.79 -4.74
N GLY A 7 -12.52 18.03 -4.30
CA GLY A 7 -11.34 18.90 -4.28
C GLY A 7 -10.33 18.45 -3.22
N TRP A 8 -9.62 17.33 -3.51
CA TRP A 8 -8.51 16.84 -2.71
C TRP A 8 -7.40 17.90 -2.69
N LYS A 9 -6.76 18.12 -1.56
CA LYS A 9 -5.73 19.15 -1.38
C LYS A 9 -4.32 18.55 -1.28
N THR A 10 -4.23 17.36 -0.70
CA THR A 10 -2.95 16.70 -0.38
C THR A 10 -2.73 15.41 -1.15
N ILE A 11 -3.74 14.95 -1.88
CA ILE A 11 -3.68 13.80 -2.78
C ILE A 11 -4.30 14.15 -4.14
N LEU A 12 -3.92 13.41 -5.18
CA LEU A 12 -4.61 13.39 -6.46
C LEU A 12 -5.22 12.01 -6.66
N VAL A 13 -6.40 11.95 -7.28
CA VAL A 13 -7.10 10.67 -7.53
C VAL A 13 -7.52 10.63 -8.99
N GLU A 14 -7.04 9.66 -9.70
CA GLU A 14 -7.34 9.42 -11.12
C GLU A 14 -7.98 8.04 -11.28
N ARG A 15 -8.91 7.90 -12.21
CA ARG A 15 -9.57 6.64 -12.57
C ARG A 15 -9.37 6.37 -14.05
N ALA A 16 -8.83 5.21 -14.36
CA ALA A 16 -8.66 4.74 -15.73
C ALA A 16 -9.82 3.81 -16.16
N GLU A 17 -10.08 3.73 -17.45
CA GLU A 17 -11.15 2.91 -18.02
C GLU A 17 -10.92 1.40 -17.81
N ASP A 18 -9.69 0.98 -17.53
CA ASP A 18 -9.31 -0.41 -17.28
C ASP A 18 -9.58 -0.90 -15.84
N GLY A 19 -10.23 -0.06 -15.02
CA GLY A 19 -10.61 -0.37 -13.64
C GLY A 19 -9.49 -0.10 -12.62
N VAL A 20 -8.46 0.65 -12.98
CA VAL A 20 -7.40 1.07 -12.08
C VAL A 20 -7.68 2.48 -11.55
N ALA A 21 -7.65 2.64 -10.23
CA ALA A 21 -7.58 3.96 -9.60
C ALA A 21 -6.15 4.24 -9.14
N THR A 22 -5.67 5.46 -9.37
CA THR A 22 -4.35 5.92 -8.90
C THR A 22 -4.53 7.00 -7.85
N VAL A 23 -3.97 6.79 -6.67
CA VAL A 23 -3.88 7.77 -5.58
C VAL A 23 -2.44 8.27 -5.49
N THR A 24 -2.24 9.55 -5.75
CA THR A 24 -0.92 10.18 -5.73
C THR A 24 -0.79 11.09 -4.51
N LEU A 25 0.20 10.82 -3.64
CA LEU A 25 0.60 11.73 -2.57
C LEU A 25 1.08 13.04 -3.20
N ASN A 26 0.51 14.18 -2.83
CA ASN A 26 0.73 15.45 -3.52
C ASN A 26 1.07 16.60 -2.57
N ARG A 27 2.16 16.41 -1.80
CA ARG A 27 2.82 17.44 -1.00
C ARG A 27 4.34 17.39 -1.19
N PRO A 28 4.85 17.46 -2.45
CA PRO A 28 6.28 17.25 -2.73
C PRO A 28 7.18 18.29 -2.04
N GLU A 29 6.69 19.52 -1.81
CA GLU A 29 7.37 20.59 -1.07
C GLU A 29 7.63 20.22 0.40
N SER A 30 6.82 19.34 0.97
CA SER A 30 6.97 18.78 2.32
C SER A 30 7.44 17.32 2.29
N LEU A 31 8.12 16.89 1.22
CA LEU A 31 8.57 15.50 1.01
C LEU A 31 7.43 14.48 1.18
N ASN A 32 6.23 14.85 0.79
CA ASN A 32 5.01 14.06 0.94
C ASN A 32 4.75 13.56 2.38
N ALA A 33 5.23 14.31 3.38
CA ALA A 33 4.91 14.04 4.77
C ALA A 33 3.40 14.25 5.01
N PHE A 34 2.76 13.32 5.73
CA PHE A 34 1.34 13.40 5.99
C PHE A 34 1.01 14.30 7.18
N ASN A 35 -0.01 15.10 7.01
CA ASN A 35 -0.61 15.94 8.05
C ASN A 35 -2.05 15.47 8.32
N GLN A 36 -2.76 16.19 9.19
CA GLN A 36 -4.15 15.88 9.52
C GLN A 36 -5.06 15.85 8.28
N GLN A 37 -4.88 16.81 7.36
CA GLN A 37 -5.66 16.88 6.11
C GLN A 37 -5.46 15.62 5.26
N MET A 38 -4.22 15.16 5.06
CA MET A 38 -3.93 13.96 4.27
C MET A 38 -4.53 12.69 4.90
N ARG A 39 -4.51 12.59 6.24
CA ARG A 39 -5.15 11.47 6.96
C ARG A 39 -6.65 11.40 6.68
N GLU A 40 -7.32 12.54 6.78
CA GLU A 40 -8.76 12.64 6.52
C GLU A 40 -9.10 12.34 5.05
N GLU A 41 -8.27 12.83 4.13
CA GLU A 41 -8.41 12.57 2.71
C GLU A 41 -8.19 11.08 2.40
N PHE A 42 -7.20 10.42 3.01
CA PHE A 42 -7.00 8.99 2.83
C PHE A 42 -8.17 8.16 3.38
N SER A 43 -8.67 8.47 4.57
CA SER A 43 -9.87 7.80 5.09
C SER A 43 -11.06 7.93 4.15
N ALA A 44 -11.26 9.13 3.59
CA ALA A 44 -12.38 9.40 2.68
C ALA A 44 -12.19 8.71 1.32
N VAL A 45 -10.97 8.76 0.74
CA VAL A 45 -10.71 8.12 -0.55
C VAL A 45 -10.80 6.60 -0.47
N TRP A 46 -10.34 5.97 0.64
CA TRP A 46 -10.50 4.54 0.82
C TRP A 46 -11.98 4.13 0.86
N ALA A 47 -12.82 4.89 1.57
CA ALA A 47 -14.25 4.63 1.60
C ALA A 47 -14.88 4.78 0.21
N GLU A 48 -14.49 5.81 -0.54
CA GLU A 48 -14.98 6.07 -1.90
C GLU A 48 -14.55 4.97 -2.87
N LEU A 49 -13.25 4.64 -2.91
CA LEU A 49 -12.73 3.60 -3.80
C LEU A 49 -13.26 2.21 -3.45
N ASN A 50 -13.53 1.93 -2.18
CA ASN A 50 -14.09 0.66 -1.75
C ASN A 50 -15.53 0.48 -2.21
N ALA A 51 -16.31 1.56 -2.25
CA ALA A 51 -17.72 1.57 -2.67
C ALA A 51 -17.91 1.62 -4.20
N ASP A 52 -16.87 1.93 -4.97
CA ASP A 52 -16.91 2.08 -6.42
C ASP A 52 -16.60 0.73 -7.11
N ASP A 53 -17.62 0.06 -7.64
CA ASP A 53 -17.47 -1.26 -8.29
C ASP A 53 -16.69 -1.21 -9.61
N ASP A 54 -16.56 -0.05 -10.25
CA ASP A 54 -15.75 0.13 -11.45
C ASP A 54 -14.26 0.11 -11.13
N VAL A 55 -13.87 0.45 -9.89
CA VAL A 55 -12.48 0.34 -9.42
C VAL A 55 -12.20 -1.08 -8.97
N ARG A 56 -11.25 -1.75 -9.64
CA ARG A 56 -10.88 -3.15 -9.40
C ARG A 56 -9.47 -3.34 -8.83
N ALA A 57 -8.60 -2.35 -9.03
CA ALA A 57 -7.26 -2.29 -8.42
C ALA A 57 -6.86 -0.84 -8.13
N VAL A 58 -5.96 -0.64 -7.19
CA VAL A 58 -5.49 0.70 -6.79
C VAL A 58 -3.98 0.77 -6.88
N VAL A 59 -3.46 1.88 -7.41
CA VAL A 59 -2.04 2.25 -7.33
C VAL A 59 -1.88 3.38 -6.34
N ILE A 60 -0.95 3.25 -5.40
CA ILE A 60 -0.46 4.35 -4.57
C ILE A 60 0.91 4.76 -5.11
N GLN A 61 1.07 6.03 -5.38
CA GLN A 61 2.35 6.63 -5.80
C GLN A 61 2.51 8.02 -5.18
N ALA A 62 3.61 8.69 -5.45
CA ALA A 62 3.80 10.07 -5.02
C ALA A 62 4.07 11.00 -6.20
N ALA A 63 3.78 12.30 -6.04
CA ALA A 63 4.17 13.33 -6.98
C ALA A 63 5.69 13.35 -7.16
N GLU A 64 6.14 13.81 -8.31
CA GLU A 64 7.58 13.92 -8.60
C GLU A 64 8.31 14.71 -7.53
N GLY A 65 9.47 14.23 -7.11
CA GLY A 65 10.23 14.83 -6.04
C GLY A 65 11.26 13.89 -5.45
N ARG A 66 11.81 14.30 -4.31
CA ARG A 66 12.90 13.59 -3.63
C ARG A 66 12.44 12.41 -2.75
N ALA A 67 11.14 12.29 -2.52
CA ALA A 67 10.60 11.32 -1.58
C ALA A 67 9.23 10.80 -2.00
N PHE A 68 9.02 9.52 -1.81
CA PHE A 68 7.68 8.96 -1.76
C PHE A 68 6.92 9.55 -0.56
N SER A 69 7.47 9.42 0.66
CA SER A 69 6.99 10.11 1.86
C SER A 69 8.05 10.00 2.97
N THR A 70 8.13 11.03 3.81
CA THR A 70 8.98 11.03 5.01
C THR A 70 8.19 10.87 6.31
N GLY A 71 6.98 10.31 6.23
CA GLY A 71 6.16 10.04 7.41
C GLY A 71 5.33 11.24 7.88
N VAL A 72 5.22 11.43 9.18
CA VAL A 72 4.43 12.51 9.76
C VAL A 72 5.06 13.89 9.51
N ASP A 73 4.22 14.88 9.20
CA ASP A 73 4.65 16.28 9.13
C ASP A 73 4.83 16.85 10.56
N VAL A 74 6.05 16.76 11.06
CA VAL A 74 6.40 17.22 12.42
C VAL A 74 6.24 18.73 12.64
N LYS A 75 6.19 19.51 11.55
CA LYS A 75 6.02 20.97 11.64
C LYS A 75 4.56 21.36 11.85
N GLN A 76 3.64 20.65 11.20
CA GLN A 76 2.20 20.88 11.37
C GLN A 76 1.63 20.08 12.54
N GLY A 77 2.31 18.99 12.93
CA GLY A 77 1.84 18.08 13.97
C GLY A 77 0.55 17.36 13.61
N LEU A 78 0.03 16.62 14.56
CA LEU A 78 -1.26 15.94 14.49
C LEU A 78 -2.13 16.33 15.66
N VAL A 79 -3.44 16.40 15.45
CA VAL A 79 -4.39 16.61 16.53
C VAL A 79 -4.48 15.35 17.37
N HIS A 80 -4.17 15.46 18.65
CA HIS A 80 -4.29 14.39 19.61
C HIS A 80 -5.38 14.72 20.64
N PRO A 81 -6.17 13.75 21.08
CA PRO A 81 -7.10 13.97 22.19
C PRO A 81 -6.34 14.19 23.50
N ASP A 82 -6.88 15.01 24.39
CA ASP A 82 -6.32 15.26 25.72
C ASP A 82 -6.26 13.98 26.57
N ASN A 83 -7.25 13.11 26.40
CA ASN A 83 -7.26 11.82 27.08
C ASN A 83 -6.25 10.86 26.41
N ILE A 84 -5.19 10.52 27.13
CA ILE A 84 -4.13 9.61 26.66
C ILE A 84 -4.64 8.23 26.23
N TRP A 85 -5.72 7.74 26.82
CA TRP A 85 -6.36 6.46 26.49
C TRP A 85 -7.22 6.54 25.23
N ALA A 86 -7.53 7.72 24.75
CA ALA A 86 -8.23 7.94 23.48
C ALA A 86 -7.25 8.16 22.30
N LYS A 87 -5.95 8.13 22.56
CA LYS A 87 -4.94 8.20 21.47
C LYS A 87 -5.10 7.01 20.55
N ARG A 88 -5.19 7.32 19.27
CA ARG A 88 -5.16 6.34 18.19
C ARG A 88 -3.84 6.40 17.45
N ASP A 89 -3.53 5.34 16.74
CA ASP A 89 -2.41 5.32 15.82
C ASP A 89 -2.56 6.44 14.77
N PRO A 90 -1.56 7.32 14.61
CA PRO A 90 -1.60 8.38 13.61
C PRO A 90 -1.74 7.86 12.18
N GLY A 91 -1.30 6.65 11.88
CA GLY A 91 -1.38 6.03 10.57
C GLY A 91 -2.65 5.23 10.29
N GLU A 92 -3.53 5.02 11.26
CA GLU A 92 -4.76 4.18 11.14
C GLU A 92 -5.60 4.53 9.89
N MET A 93 -5.63 5.80 9.48
CA MET A 93 -6.41 6.26 8.33
C MET A 93 -5.68 6.09 6.99
N LEU A 94 -4.38 5.81 6.99
CA LEU A 94 -3.53 5.86 5.80
C LEU A 94 -3.50 4.54 5.04
N GLY A 95 -3.38 3.44 5.76
CA GLY A 95 -3.23 2.11 5.16
C GLY A 95 -4.54 1.56 4.58
N PRO A 96 -4.48 0.85 3.44
CA PRO A 96 -5.69 0.28 2.84
C PRO A 96 -6.31 -0.84 3.67
N LYS A 97 -5.53 -1.68 4.35
CA LYS A 97 -6.08 -2.83 5.08
C LYS A 97 -6.68 -2.42 6.42
N SER A 98 -6.12 -1.44 7.09
CA SER A 98 -6.73 -0.77 8.25
C SER A 98 -8.11 -0.17 7.89
N ASN A 99 -8.28 0.28 6.65
CA ASN A 99 -9.54 0.80 6.11
C ASN A 99 -10.40 -0.26 5.39
N LYS A 100 -10.09 -1.55 5.57
CA LYS A 100 -10.88 -2.69 5.02
C LYS A 100 -11.00 -2.70 3.50
N VAL A 101 -10.02 -2.18 2.79
CA VAL A 101 -9.95 -2.23 1.33
C VAL A 101 -9.37 -3.57 0.89
N TRP A 102 -10.23 -4.43 0.34
CA TRP A 102 -9.84 -5.75 -0.15
C TRP A 102 -9.53 -5.77 -1.66
N LYS A 103 -9.68 -4.64 -2.33
CA LYS A 103 -9.17 -4.45 -3.69
C LYS A 103 -7.64 -4.50 -3.65
N PRO A 104 -6.98 -5.10 -4.65
CA PRO A 104 -5.52 -5.12 -4.72
C PRO A 104 -4.94 -3.72 -4.75
N VAL A 105 -3.91 -3.49 -3.94
CA VAL A 105 -3.19 -2.22 -3.86
C VAL A 105 -1.73 -2.43 -4.21
N ILE A 106 -1.26 -1.68 -5.21
CA ILE A 106 0.13 -1.64 -5.66
C ILE A 106 0.76 -0.34 -5.18
N CYS A 107 1.86 -0.42 -4.43
CA CYS A 107 2.60 0.75 -3.99
C CYS A 107 3.86 0.94 -4.84
N ALA A 108 3.98 2.11 -5.48
CA ALA A 108 5.11 2.49 -6.33
C ALA A 108 5.98 3.52 -5.59
N VAL A 109 7.12 3.09 -5.07
CA VAL A 109 7.99 3.88 -4.19
C VAL A 109 9.18 4.44 -4.95
N HIS A 110 9.40 5.77 -4.92
CA HIS A 110 10.61 6.42 -5.42
C HIS A 110 11.28 7.25 -4.33
N GLY A 111 12.57 7.49 -4.47
CA GLY A 111 13.31 8.37 -3.56
C GLY A 111 13.25 7.89 -2.11
N MET A 112 13.04 8.80 -1.17
CA MET A 112 13.00 8.47 0.26
C MET A 112 11.64 7.96 0.71
N ALA A 113 11.64 6.84 1.45
CA ALA A 113 10.49 6.34 2.19
C ALA A 113 10.88 6.12 3.65
N ALA A 114 10.27 6.89 4.58
CA ALA A 114 10.72 6.89 5.97
C ALA A 114 9.56 6.94 6.98
N GLY A 115 9.74 6.28 8.12
CA GLY A 115 8.81 6.31 9.25
C GLY A 115 7.39 6.00 8.81
N GLY A 116 6.45 6.92 9.02
CA GLY A 116 5.05 6.73 8.64
C GLY A 116 4.76 6.48 7.16
N ALA A 117 5.75 6.56 6.25
CA ALA A 117 5.59 6.06 4.88
C ALA A 117 5.27 4.56 4.84
N PHE A 118 5.69 3.82 5.86
CA PHE A 118 5.46 2.39 5.97
C PHE A 118 3.99 2.03 6.19
N TYR A 119 3.11 2.93 6.59
CA TYR A 119 1.67 2.66 6.64
C TYR A 119 1.10 2.27 5.26
N TRP A 120 1.53 2.96 4.20
CA TRP A 120 1.12 2.59 2.85
C TRP A 120 1.88 1.37 2.34
N ILE A 121 3.20 1.31 2.60
CA ILE A 121 4.08 0.25 2.08
C ILE A 121 3.71 -1.10 2.68
N THR A 122 3.55 -1.18 4.00
CA THR A 122 3.31 -2.44 4.70
C THR A 122 1.92 -3.01 4.47
N GLU A 123 0.92 -2.17 4.20
CA GLU A 123 -0.45 -2.61 3.94
C GLU A 123 -0.79 -2.75 2.44
N SER A 124 0.14 -2.46 1.52
CA SER A 124 -0.06 -2.72 0.09
C SER A 124 0.21 -4.18 -0.25
N ASP A 125 -0.52 -4.73 -1.23
CA ASP A 125 -0.39 -6.14 -1.62
C ASP A 125 0.89 -6.39 -2.39
N ILE A 126 1.26 -5.47 -3.29
CA ILE A 126 2.47 -5.49 -4.09
C ILE A 126 3.19 -4.16 -3.90
N VAL A 127 4.49 -4.22 -3.64
CA VAL A 127 5.34 -3.03 -3.58
C VAL A 127 6.42 -3.16 -4.63
N ILE A 128 6.56 -2.14 -5.46
CA ILE A 128 7.68 -1.98 -6.39
C ILE A 128 8.37 -0.66 -6.12
N CYS A 129 9.62 -0.54 -6.50
CA CYS A 129 10.33 0.72 -6.31
C CYS A 129 11.25 1.06 -7.48
N SER A 130 11.64 2.33 -7.55
CA SER A 130 12.68 2.79 -8.45
C SER A 130 14.08 2.48 -7.91
N GLU A 131 15.07 2.48 -8.79
CA GLU A 131 16.49 2.21 -8.46
C GLU A 131 17.06 3.19 -7.41
N ASP A 132 16.53 4.42 -7.36
CA ASP A 132 16.93 5.47 -6.42
C ASP A 132 16.22 5.39 -5.06
N ALA A 133 15.29 4.46 -4.87
CA ALA A 133 14.52 4.35 -3.64
C ALA A 133 15.41 3.96 -2.44
N THR A 134 15.13 4.60 -1.31
CA THR A 134 15.78 4.30 -0.03
C THR A 134 14.75 4.25 1.09
N PHE A 135 14.95 3.29 2.03
CA PHE A 135 14.02 3.04 3.12
C PHE A 135 14.74 3.12 4.46
N PHE A 136 14.13 3.75 5.46
CA PHE A 136 14.69 3.86 6.81
C PHE A 136 13.61 4.25 7.83
N ASP A 137 13.89 4.01 9.10
CA ASP A 137 13.02 4.41 10.20
C ASP A 137 13.74 5.38 11.13
N PRO A 138 13.34 6.65 11.25
CA PRO A 138 14.07 7.64 12.01
C PRO A 138 13.74 7.68 13.51
N HIS A 139 12.72 6.96 13.99
CA HIS A 139 12.12 7.14 15.31
C HIS A 139 13.15 7.07 16.46
N VAL A 140 13.96 6.01 16.52
CA VAL A 140 14.91 5.85 17.62
C VAL A 140 15.99 6.92 17.66
N SER A 141 16.38 7.46 16.50
CA SER A 141 17.33 8.59 16.43
C SER A 141 16.78 9.88 17.04
N TYR A 142 15.46 9.99 17.13
CA TYR A 142 14.78 11.11 17.81
C TYR A 142 14.28 10.72 19.22
N GLY A 143 14.72 9.61 19.78
CA GLY A 143 14.33 9.14 21.11
C GLY A 143 12.90 8.60 21.21
N MET A 144 12.28 8.30 20.08
CA MET A 144 10.93 7.73 20.02
C MET A 144 11.00 6.21 19.87
N VAL A 145 10.02 5.52 20.45
CA VAL A 145 9.85 4.09 20.22
C VAL A 145 9.29 3.88 18.79
N ALA A 146 10.04 3.16 17.97
CA ALA A 146 9.56 2.66 16.70
C ALA A 146 8.70 1.41 16.95
N SER A 147 7.41 1.44 16.69
CA SER A 147 6.52 0.34 17.04
C SER A 147 5.60 -0.09 15.90
N VAL A 148 4.65 0.73 15.51
CA VAL A 148 3.58 0.34 14.59
C VAL A 148 4.12 0.01 13.20
N GLU A 149 4.92 0.89 12.63
CA GLU A 149 5.52 0.72 11.31
C GLU A 149 6.48 -0.49 11.27
N PRO A 150 7.41 -0.69 12.25
CA PRO A 150 8.25 -1.88 12.28
C PRO A 150 7.50 -3.18 12.53
N ILE A 151 6.38 -3.17 13.28
CA ILE A 151 5.53 -4.36 13.41
C ILE A 151 4.97 -4.74 12.05
N GLY A 152 4.34 -3.81 11.32
CA GLY A 152 3.87 -4.05 9.95
C GLY A 152 4.99 -4.51 9.01
N LEU A 153 6.18 -3.89 9.12
CA LEU A 153 7.35 -4.26 8.34
C LEU A 153 7.82 -5.69 8.63
N SER A 154 7.74 -6.14 9.89
CA SER A 154 8.19 -7.49 10.28
C SER A 154 7.43 -8.62 9.59
N TYR A 155 6.17 -8.41 9.22
CA TYR A 155 5.40 -9.37 8.43
C TYR A 155 5.89 -9.49 6.97
N ARG A 156 6.60 -8.48 6.45
CA ARG A 156 7.15 -8.51 5.09
C ARG A 156 8.58 -9.06 5.05
N VAL A 157 9.44 -8.54 5.91
CA VAL A 157 10.89 -8.80 5.82
C VAL A 157 11.42 -9.66 6.98
N GLY A 158 10.54 -10.08 7.87
CA GLY A 158 10.90 -10.78 9.09
C GLY A 158 11.46 -9.85 10.18
N PRO A 159 11.46 -10.32 11.45
CA PRO A 159 11.77 -9.46 12.60
C PRO A 159 13.22 -8.95 12.61
N SER A 160 14.19 -9.72 12.12
CA SER A 160 15.60 -9.30 12.14
C SER A 160 15.86 -8.08 11.24
N GLN A 161 15.26 -8.04 10.06
CA GLN A 161 15.41 -6.90 9.14
C GLN A 161 14.63 -5.68 9.61
N ALA A 162 13.42 -5.89 10.13
CA ALA A 162 12.63 -4.83 10.72
C ALA A 162 13.34 -4.18 11.92
N LEU A 163 13.89 -4.98 12.83
CA LEU A 163 14.68 -4.50 13.96
C LEU A 163 15.94 -3.76 13.52
N ARG A 164 16.67 -4.27 12.51
CA ARG A 164 17.85 -3.56 12.00
C ARG A 164 17.48 -2.18 11.49
N MET A 165 16.46 -2.08 10.64
CA MET A 165 16.01 -0.78 10.12
C MET A 165 15.58 0.17 11.23
N ALA A 166 14.78 -0.31 12.19
CA ALA A 166 14.28 0.50 13.28
C ALA A 166 15.41 0.96 14.23
N LEU A 167 16.34 0.06 14.59
CA LEU A 167 17.38 0.35 15.57
C LEU A 167 18.56 1.16 15.00
N MET A 168 18.85 1.00 13.70
CA MET A 168 19.86 1.83 13.02
C MET A 168 19.42 3.26 12.78
N GLY A 169 18.11 3.51 12.77
CA GLY A 169 17.59 4.88 12.70
C GLY A 169 18.05 5.64 11.45
N LEU A 170 18.61 6.83 11.67
CA LEU A 170 19.16 7.68 10.60
C LEU A 170 20.54 7.25 10.10
N ASP A 171 21.23 6.35 10.82
CA ASP A 171 22.59 5.94 10.50
C ASP A 171 22.65 4.93 9.34
N GLU A 172 21.53 4.30 8.99
CA GLU A 172 21.49 3.35 7.88
C GLU A 172 20.25 3.57 6.99
N ARG A 173 20.44 3.34 5.69
CA ARG A 173 19.34 3.30 4.72
C ARG A 173 19.39 2.00 3.94
N VAL A 174 18.25 1.35 3.80
CA VAL A 174 18.06 0.21 2.93
C VAL A 174 17.91 0.70 1.50
N THR A 175 18.78 0.24 0.59
CA THR A 175 18.74 0.57 -0.84
C THR A 175 17.64 -0.24 -1.56
N ALA A 176 17.24 0.17 -2.77
CA ALA A 176 16.30 -0.57 -3.62
C ALA A 176 16.75 -2.04 -3.83
N ARG A 177 18.05 -2.26 -4.09
CA ARG A 177 18.63 -3.62 -4.22
C ARG A 177 18.44 -4.46 -2.96
N THR A 178 18.78 -3.91 -1.81
CA THR A 178 18.60 -4.60 -0.53
C THR A 178 17.12 -4.84 -0.24
N ALA A 179 16.25 -3.86 -0.52
CA ALA A 179 14.81 -3.98 -0.35
C ALA A 179 14.23 -5.17 -1.16
N LEU A 180 14.72 -5.37 -2.39
CA LEU A 180 14.37 -6.54 -3.20
C LEU A 180 14.89 -7.85 -2.58
N GLN A 181 16.14 -7.88 -2.12
CA GLN A 181 16.75 -9.08 -1.53
C GLN A 181 16.04 -9.55 -0.27
N ILE A 182 15.56 -8.61 0.57
CA ILE A 182 14.88 -8.95 1.83
C ILE A 182 13.36 -9.10 1.68
N GLY A 183 12.82 -8.91 0.47
CA GLY A 183 11.39 -9.06 0.20
C GLY A 183 10.52 -7.86 0.60
N LEU A 184 11.11 -6.70 0.89
CA LEU A 184 10.36 -5.46 1.14
C LEU A 184 9.63 -5.00 -0.13
N VAL A 185 10.30 -5.10 -1.27
CA VAL A 185 9.72 -4.85 -2.59
C VAL A 185 9.81 -6.11 -3.46
N THR A 186 8.96 -6.22 -4.44
CA THR A 186 8.89 -7.37 -5.34
C THR A 186 9.56 -7.12 -6.68
N GLU A 187 9.82 -5.86 -7.03
CA GLU A 187 10.45 -5.47 -8.29
C GLU A 187 11.16 -4.12 -8.11
N VAL A 188 12.29 -3.94 -8.81
CA VAL A 188 13.02 -2.68 -8.93
C VAL A 188 13.10 -2.33 -10.40
N VAL A 189 12.77 -1.08 -10.76
CA VAL A 189 12.74 -0.59 -12.13
C VAL A 189 13.41 0.79 -12.22
N PRO A 190 13.82 1.25 -13.42
CA PRO A 190 14.23 2.63 -13.61
C PRO A 190 13.12 3.60 -13.16
N LEU A 191 13.49 4.75 -12.60
CA LEU A 191 12.51 5.75 -12.12
C LEU A 191 11.52 6.16 -13.22
N ALA A 192 11.97 6.31 -14.47
CA ALA A 192 11.12 6.68 -15.58
C ALA A 192 10.02 5.65 -15.89
N ASP A 193 10.24 4.38 -15.54
CA ASP A 193 9.32 3.29 -15.85
C ASP A 193 8.38 2.97 -14.68
N LEU A 194 8.66 3.49 -13.48
CA LEU A 194 8.00 3.09 -12.24
C LEU A 194 6.47 3.22 -12.30
N ARG A 195 5.96 4.36 -12.72
CA ARG A 195 4.52 4.64 -12.78
C ARG A 195 3.81 3.75 -13.81
N ALA A 196 4.40 3.64 -15.00
CA ALA A 196 3.87 2.79 -16.05
C ALA A 196 3.84 1.31 -15.61
N ARG A 197 4.91 0.86 -14.95
CA ARG A 197 5.00 -0.52 -14.45
C ARG A 197 4.00 -0.80 -13.33
N ALA A 198 3.79 0.12 -12.41
CA ALA A 198 2.77 -0.02 -11.36
C ALA A 198 1.37 -0.14 -11.96
N HIS A 199 1.05 0.71 -12.93
CA HIS A 199 -0.23 0.66 -13.65
C HIS A 199 -0.40 -0.65 -14.43
N GLU A 200 0.61 -1.12 -15.14
CA GLU A 200 0.58 -2.41 -15.88
C GLU A 200 0.28 -3.60 -14.94
N ILE A 201 0.89 -3.64 -13.76
CA ILE A 201 0.61 -4.66 -12.75
C ILE A 201 -0.85 -4.57 -12.29
N ALA A 202 -1.31 -3.36 -11.95
CA ALA A 202 -2.68 -3.12 -11.48
C ALA A 202 -3.72 -3.49 -12.55
N ALA A 203 -3.53 -3.08 -13.81
CA ALA A 203 -4.40 -3.40 -14.93
C ALA A 203 -4.46 -4.90 -15.22
N THR A 204 -3.30 -5.59 -15.15
CA THR A 204 -3.23 -7.04 -15.28
C THR A 204 -4.08 -7.75 -14.22
N ILE A 205 -4.09 -7.23 -12.98
CA ILE A 205 -4.88 -7.80 -11.89
C ILE A 205 -6.36 -7.38 -12.05
N ALA A 206 -6.64 -6.14 -12.38
CA ALA A 206 -7.98 -5.61 -12.60
C ALA A 206 -8.76 -6.35 -13.70
N ALA A 207 -8.04 -6.92 -14.69
CA ALA A 207 -8.64 -7.77 -15.74
C ALA A 207 -9.09 -9.15 -15.24
N LYS A 208 -8.74 -9.56 -14.01
CA LYS A 208 -9.17 -10.84 -13.42
C LYS A 208 -10.56 -10.73 -12.78
N PRO A 209 -11.26 -11.86 -12.54
CA PRO A 209 -12.54 -11.87 -11.84
C PRO A 209 -12.42 -11.23 -10.44
N THR A 210 -13.19 -10.18 -10.20
CA THR A 210 -13.10 -9.33 -8.99
C THR A 210 -13.31 -10.13 -7.70
N SER A 211 -14.32 -11.02 -7.66
CA SER A 211 -14.61 -11.85 -6.49
C SER A 211 -13.46 -12.81 -6.14
N ALA A 212 -12.81 -13.39 -7.16
CA ALA A 212 -11.64 -14.24 -6.95
C ALA A 212 -10.44 -13.46 -6.43
N VAL A 213 -10.18 -12.28 -7.00
CA VAL A 213 -9.06 -11.42 -6.60
C VAL A 213 -9.24 -10.90 -5.17
N GLN A 214 -10.37 -10.28 -4.87
CA GLN A 214 -10.64 -9.74 -3.53
C GLN A 214 -10.70 -10.82 -2.46
N GLY A 215 -11.31 -11.98 -2.78
CA GLY A 215 -11.32 -13.14 -1.88
C GLY A 215 -9.91 -13.63 -1.57
N THR A 216 -9.01 -13.66 -2.56
CA THR A 216 -7.61 -14.05 -2.38
C THR A 216 -6.85 -13.04 -1.50
N VAL A 217 -6.99 -11.74 -1.78
CA VAL A 217 -6.38 -10.68 -0.96
C VAL A 217 -6.83 -10.82 0.49
N ARG A 218 -8.14 -10.92 0.70
CA ARG A 218 -8.72 -11.02 2.05
C ARG A 218 -8.26 -12.28 2.79
N ALA A 219 -8.24 -13.42 2.12
CA ALA A 219 -7.80 -14.68 2.72
C ALA A 219 -6.36 -14.60 3.24
N ILE A 220 -5.45 -14.00 2.46
CA ILE A 220 -4.04 -13.86 2.83
C ILE A 220 -3.88 -12.86 3.98
N TRP A 221 -4.49 -11.67 3.89
CA TRP A 221 -4.34 -10.67 4.94
C TRP A 221 -4.95 -11.09 6.27
N GLU A 222 -6.18 -11.59 6.29
CA GLU A 222 -6.81 -12.03 7.52
C GLU A 222 -6.12 -13.27 8.14
N SER A 223 -5.31 -14.02 7.36
CA SER A 223 -4.54 -15.13 7.90
C SER A 223 -3.41 -14.69 8.85
N LEU A 224 -2.95 -13.44 8.74
CA LEU A 224 -1.88 -12.90 9.59
C LEU A 224 -2.32 -12.76 11.06
N ASP A 225 -3.62 -12.61 11.30
CA ASP A 225 -4.20 -12.47 12.64
C ASP A 225 -4.65 -13.80 13.24
N LEU A 226 -4.37 -14.95 12.55
CA LEU A 226 -4.91 -16.25 12.92
C LEU A 226 -3.81 -17.31 13.07
N GLY A 227 -4.03 -18.27 13.95
CA GLY A 227 -3.24 -19.50 13.93
C GLY A 227 -3.51 -20.31 12.65
N ARG A 228 -2.50 -21.07 12.17
CA ARG A 228 -2.51 -21.74 10.86
C ARG A 228 -3.80 -22.51 10.54
N SER A 229 -4.32 -23.29 11.48
CA SER A 229 -5.54 -24.11 11.24
C SER A 229 -6.76 -23.24 10.98
N ALA A 230 -7.00 -22.23 11.82
CA ALA A 230 -8.10 -21.28 11.65
C ALA A 230 -7.95 -20.45 10.36
N ALA A 231 -6.72 -20.08 10.00
CA ALA A 231 -6.44 -19.38 8.74
C ALA A 231 -6.83 -20.21 7.51
N LEU A 232 -6.49 -21.51 7.50
CA LEU A 232 -6.86 -22.42 6.40
C LEU A 232 -8.38 -22.63 6.31
N GLU A 233 -9.06 -22.81 7.45
CA GLU A 233 -10.52 -22.93 7.51
C GLU A 233 -11.21 -21.66 6.95
N ARG A 234 -10.77 -20.47 7.39
CA ARG A 234 -11.29 -19.20 6.88
C ARG A 234 -11.00 -19.01 5.40
N GLY A 235 -9.80 -19.35 4.95
CA GLY A 235 -9.40 -19.29 3.54
C GLY A 235 -10.28 -20.19 2.67
N LEU A 236 -10.62 -21.40 3.13
CA LEU A 236 -11.54 -22.29 2.43
C LEU A 236 -12.96 -21.68 2.33
N ALA A 237 -13.42 -20.99 3.37
CA ALA A 237 -14.71 -20.29 3.31
C ALA A 237 -14.72 -19.20 2.24
N TYR A 238 -13.65 -18.39 2.11
CA TYR A 238 -13.53 -17.40 1.05
C TYR A 238 -13.49 -18.04 -0.36
N ALA A 239 -12.75 -19.12 -0.53
CA ALA A 239 -12.74 -19.88 -1.78
C ALA A 239 -14.12 -20.41 -2.15
N THR A 240 -14.86 -20.92 -1.16
CA THR A 240 -16.22 -21.45 -1.36
C THR A 240 -17.23 -20.36 -1.75
N ILE A 241 -17.08 -19.15 -1.21
CA ILE A 241 -17.97 -18.01 -1.50
C ILE A 241 -17.59 -17.35 -2.85
N GLY A 242 -16.32 -17.04 -3.06
CA GLY A 242 -15.87 -16.21 -4.18
C GLY A 242 -15.62 -16.99 -5.48
N SER A 243 -15.17 -18.26 -5.40
CA SER A 243 -14.79 -19.00 -6.61
C SER A 243 -15.98 -19.30 -7.54
N PRO A 244 -17.18 -19.69 -7.07
CA PRO A 244 -18.31 -19.92 -7.97
C PRO A 244 -18.70 -18.68 -8.78
N ASP A 245 -18.62 -17.50 -8.18
CA ASP A 245 -18.88 -16.24 -8.88
C ASP A 245 -17.78 -15.93 -9.90
N GLY A 246 -16.53 -15.97 -9.50
CA GLY A 246 -15.39 -15.74 -10.39
C GLY A 246 -15.33 -16.70 -11.56
N ILE A 247 -15.63 -18.00 -11.35
CA ILE A 247 -15.62 -19.01 -12.40
C ILE A 247 -16.68 -18.71 -13.47
N ARG A 248 -17.86 -18.20 -13.10
CA ARG A 248 -18.93 -17.86 -14.03
C ARG A 248 -18.56 -16.71 -14.98
N THR A 249 -17.65 -15.84 -14.57
CA THR A 249 -17.21 -14.69 -15.39
C THR A 249 -16.10 -15.03 -16.38
N VAL A 250 -15.52 -16.24 -16.32
CA VAL A 250 -14.42 -16.67 -17.20
C VAL A 250 -14.96 -17.60 -18.28
N ASP A 251 -14.95 -17.14 -19.53
CA ASP A 251 -15.18 -18.03 -20.68
C ASP A 251 -13.89 -18.80 -20.99
N ARG A 252 -13.85 -20.05 -20.55
CA ARG A 252 -12.70 -20.94 -20.76
C ARG A 252 -12.51 -21.38 -22.22
N SER A 253 -13.54 -21.26 -23.05
CA SER A 253 -13.47 -21.63 -24.46
C SER A 253 -12.71 -20.59 -25.30
N THR A 254 -12.78 -19.34 -24.88
CA THR A 254 -12.12 -18.20 -25.53
C THR A 254 -10.88 -17.69 -24.79
N TYR A 255 -10.55 -18.31 -23.65
CA TYR A 255 -9.44 -17.88 -22.82
C TYR A 255 -8.09 -18.08 -23.51
N ALA A 256 -7.55 -16.99 -24.03
CA ALA A 256 -6.18 -16.96 -24.55
C ALA A 256 -5.19 -17.09 -23.39
N LYS A 257 -4.38 -18.16 -23.38
CA LYS A 257 -3.33 -18.32 -22.38
C LYS A 257 -2.30 -17.21 -22.56
N PRO A 258 -2.12 -16.30 -21.57
CA PRO A 258 -1.09 -15.28 -21.66
C PRO A 258 0.29 -15.94 -21.69
N GLN A 259 1.22 -15.31 -22.39
CA GLN A 259 2.63 -15.67 -22.22
C GLN A 259 3.10 -15.12 -20.86
N PRO A 260 3.57 -15.98 -19.94
CA PRO A 260 4.00 -15.50 -18.63
C PRO A 260 5.27 -14.68 -18.74
N ARG A 261 5.28 -13.54 -18.08
CA ARG A 261 6.53 -12.80 -17.85
C ARG A 261 7.34 -13.54 -16.78
N MET A 262 8.57 -13.86 -17.10
CA MET A 262 9.52 -14.42 -16.12
C MET A 262 10.11 -13.25 -15.30
N ARG A 263 10.07 -13.40 -13.99
CA ARG A 263 10.51 -12.37 -13.04
C ARG A 263 11.78 -12.81 -12.32
#